data_619675629bcbefd91731e73257581fb4
#
_entry.id   619675629bcbefd91731e73257581fb4
#
_cell.length_a   1.000
_cell.length_b   1.000
_cell.length_c   1.000
_cell.angle_alpha   90.00
_cell.angle_beta   90.00
_cell.angle_gamma   90.00
#
_symmetry.space_group_name_H-M   'P 1'
#
loop_
_entity.id
_entity.type
_entity.pdbx_description
1 polymer ?
#
loop_
_entity_poly.entity_id
_entity_poly.type
_entity_poly.pdbx_seq_one_letter_code
_entity_poly.pdbx_strand_id
1 'polypeptide(L)'
;MKGLPRITEIIKVEPFKVTVRWTTGEIRVLDFSDLLTAWGITKESGSDLSALWDYETFRYVSIAESKTLQWPTILLSHVAFNESGTATQVSSPLMLDPDTLYEASRSIEEYRLVPVAGEGLAKAA
;
A
#
# COMPACT_ATOMS: atom_id res chain seq x y z
N MET A 1 -4.23 -6.30 -25.91
CA MET A 1 -3.25 -6.46 -24.85
C MET A 1 -3.80 -6.00 -23.54
N LYS A 2 -3.54 -6.76 -22.52
CA LYS A 2 -3.99 -6.37 -21.19
C LYS A 2 -3.06 -5.36 -20.60
N GLY A 3 -3.63 -4.39 -19.91
CA GLY A 3 -2.82 -3.46 -19.16
C GLY A 3 -2.22 -4.12 -17.94
N LEU A 4 -1.35 -3.39 -17.28
CA LEU A 4 -0.77 -3.86 -16.01
C LEU A 4 -1.87 -3.88 -14.96
N PRO A 5 -1.74 -4.77 -13.96
CA PRO A 5 -2.74 -4.84 -12.89
C PRO A 5 -2.89 -3.52 -12.16
N ARG A 6 -4.12 -3.16 -11.87
CA ARG A 6 -4.45 -1.94 -11.14
C ARG A 6 -5.51 -2.27 -10.12
N ILE A 7 -5.61 -1.46 -9.07
CA ILE A 7 -6.54 -1.71 -7.96
C ILE A 7 -7.88 -1.10 -8.29
N THR A 8 -8.93 -1.90 -8.21
CA THR A 8 -10.29 -1.44 -8.51
C THR A 8 -11.13 -1.24 -7.26
N GLU A 9 -10.76 -1.87 -6.14
CA GLU A 9 -11.60 -1.83 -4.96
C GLU A 9 -10.78 -2.17 -3.73
N ILE A 10 -11.01 -1.45 -2.64
CA ILE A 10 -10.49 -1.82 -1.33
C ILE A 10 -11.59 -2.60 -0.63
N ILE A 11 -11.32 -3.87 -0.35
CA ILE A 11 -12.33 -4.75 0.23
C ILE A 11 -12.29 -4.64 1.75
N LYS A 12 -11.09 -4.55 2.33
CA LYS A 12 -10.97 -4.55 3.78
C LYS A 12 -9.69 -3.84 4.18
N VAL A 13 -9.76 -3.08 5.26
CA VAL A 13 -8.59 -2.44 5.87
C VAL A 13 -8.50 -2.95 7.30
N GLU A 14 -7.34 -3.51 7.64
CA GLU A 14 -7.05 -4.00 8.98
C GLU A 14 -5.75 -3.33 9.43
N PRO A 15 -5.37 -3.45 10.70
CA PRO A 15 -4.08 -2.89 11.11
C PRO A 15 -2.96 -3.44 10.23
N PHE A 16 -2.41 -2.55 9.41
CA PHE A 16 -1.28 -2.79 8.53
C PHE A 16 -1.51 -3.85 7.47
N LYS A 17 -2.79 -4.12 7.12
CA LYS A 17 -3.15 -5.00 6.01
C LYS A 17 -4.26 -4.38 5.20
N VAL A 18 -4.16 -4.49 3.89
CA VAL A 18 -5.21 -4.02 2.98
C VAL A 18 -5.52 -5.16 2.01
N THR A 19 -6.79 -5.52 1.94
CA THR A 19 -7.24 -6.52 0.97
C THR A 19 -7.88 -5.78 -0.18
N VAL A 20 -7.40 -6.04 -1.39
CA VAL A 20 -7.84 -5.29 -2.57
C VAL A 20 -8.20 -6.23 -3.70
N ARG A 21 -9.06 -5.73 -4.58
CA ARG A 21 -9.36 -6.40 -5.84
C ARG A 21 -8.59 -5.70 -6.95
N TRP A 22 -8.04 -6.50 -7.84
CA TRP A 22 -7.26 -5.99 -8.97
C TRP A 22 -8.05 -6.11 -10.27
N THR A 23 -7.60 -5.39 -11.29
CA THR A 23 -8.23 -5.45 -12.61
C THR A 23 -8.19 -6.86 -13.20
N THR A 24 -7.29 -7.70 -12.71
CA THR A 24 -7.23 -9.10 -13.12
C THR A 24 -8.40 -9.92 -12.59
N GLY A 25 -9.17 -9.37 -11.65
CA GLY A 25 -10.21 -10.09 -10.94
C GLY A 25 -9.72 -10.74 -9.66
N GLU A 26 -8.41 -10.75 -9.44
CA GLU A 26 -7.85 -11.35 -8.24
C GLU A 26 -8.13 -10.49 -7.01
N ILE A 27 -8.32 -11.16 -5.88
CA ILE A 27 -8.36 -10.51 -4.59
C ILE A 27 -7.08 -10.89 -3.87
N ARG A 28 -6.29 -9.88 -3.50
CA ARG A 28 -4.99 -10.12 -2.91
C ARG A 28 -4.81 -9.26 -1.67
N VAL A 29 -3.96 -9.72 -0.78
CA VAL A 29 -3.69 -9.07 0.50
C VAL A 29 -2.34 -8.39 0.45
N LEU A 30 -2.31 -7.15 0.91
CA LEU A 30 -1.06 -6.40 1.07
C LEU A 30 -0.79 -6.29 2.56
N ASP A 31 0.24 -6.99 3.01
CA ASP A 31 0.64 -6.97 4.42
C ASP A 31 1.73 -5.93 4.59
N PHE A 32 1.34 -4.75 5.05
CA PHE A 32 2.28 -3.63 5.13
C PHE A 32 3.27 -3.76 6.27
N SER A 33 2.97 -4.58 7.28
CA SER A 33 4.00 -4.81 8.29
C SER A 33 5.18 -5.55 7.67
N ASP A 34 4.92 -6.50 6.77
CA ASP A 34 5.99 -7.19 6.05
C ASP A 34 6.65 -6.27 5.04
N LEU A 35 5.85 -5.51 4.29
CA LEU A 35 6.39 -4.65 3.23
C LEU A 35 7.28 -3.56 3.78
N LEU A 36 6.82 -2.87 4.80
CA LEU A 36 7.60 -1.79 5.39
C LEU A 36 8.88 -2.32 6.01
N THR A 37 8.79 -3.49 6.63
CA THR A 37 9.98 -4.12 7.20
C THR A 37 10.97 -4.50 6.10
N ALA A 38 10.46 -5.09 5.01
CA ALA A 38 11.33 -5.48 3.91
C ALA A 38 11.99 -4.28 3.26
N TRP A 39 11.31 -3.14 3.25
CA TRP A 39 11.86 -1.91 2.68
C TRP A 39 12.75 -1.14 3.66
N GLY A 40 12.92 -1.66 4.86
CA GLY A 40 13.75 -1.00 5.86
C GLY A 40 13.12 0.22 6.50
N ILE A 41 11.80 0.33 6.44
CA ILE A 41 11.07 1.47 6.98
C ILE A 41 10.69 1.18 8.42
N THR A 42 11.19 2.00 9.35
CA THR A 42 10.80 1.89 10.76
C THR A 42 10.10 3.17 11.17
N LYS A 43 9.53 3.18 12.37
CA LYS A 43 8.87 4.38 12.88
C LYS A 43 9.84 5.56 12.97
N GLU A 44 11.11 5.26 13.20
CA GLU A 44 12.13 6.30 13.41
C GLU A 44 12.97 6.60 12.19
N SER A 45 12.69 5.96 11.04
CA SER A 45 13.59 6.08 9.90
C SER A 45 13.52 7.42 9.18
N GLY A 46 12.55 8.26 9.52
CA GLY A 46 12.44 9.58 8.90
C GLY A 46 11.90 9.55 7.49
N SER A 47 11.53 8.40 6.99
CA SER A 47 10.91 8.28 5.68
C SER A 47 9.45 8.74 5.75
N ASP A 48 8.95 9.27 4.63
CA ASP A 48 7.53 9.61 4.55
C ASP A 48 6.67 8.37 4.78
N LEU A 49 7.18 7.19 4.43
CA LEU A 49 6.45 5.94 4.64
C LEU A 49 6.38 5.54 6.11
N SER A 50 7.22 6.13 6.96
CA SER A 50 7.20 5.80 8.39
C SER A 50 5.85 6.13 9.02
N ALA A 51 5.13 7.10 8.47
CA ALA A 51 3.81 7.46 8.99
C ALA A 51 2.82 6.32 8.85
N LEU A 52 3.07 5.37 7.96
CA LEU A 52 2.17 4.23 7.78
C LEU A 52 2.22 3.27 8.97
N TRP A 53 3.21 3.39 9.84
CA TRP A 53 3.23 2.58 11.07
C TRP A 53 2.21 3.07 12.09
N ASP A 54 1.63 4.25 11.88
CA ASP A 54 0.57 4.77 12.75
C ASP A 54 -0.77 4.34 12.14
N TYR A 55 -1.49 3.48 12.83
CA TYR A 55 -2.74 2.95 12.28
C TYR A 55 -3.77 4.06 12.05
N GLU A 56 -3.77 5.11 12.86
CA GLU A 56 -4.69 6.22 12.65
C GLU A 56 -4.45 6.91 11.31
N THR A 57 -3.23 6.85 10.81
CA THR A 57 -2.89 7.35 9.48
C THR A 57 -3.14 6.28 8.42
N PHE A 58 -2.71 5.05 8.71
CA PHE A 58 -2.79 3.95 7.76
C PHE A 58 -4.23 3.68 7.30
N ARG A 59 -5.17 3.76 8.21
CA ARG A 59 -6.56 3.38 7.90
C ARG A 59 -7.25 4.30 6.92
N TYR A 60 -6.67 5.45 6.63
CA TYR A 60 -7.25 6.39 5.66
C TYR A 60 -6.80 6.12 4.23
N VAL A 61 -6.27 4.93 3.99
CA VAL A 61 -5.89 4.53 2.64
C VAL A 61 -7.10 4.60 1.70
N SER A 62 -6.87 5.04 0.47
CA SER A 62 -7.91 5.11 -0.55
C SER A 62 -7.32 4.78 -1.91
N ILE A 63 -8.17 4.74 -2.92
CA ILE A 63 -7.72 4.44 -4.28
C ILE A 63 -7.56 5.76 -5.03
N ALA A 64 -6.38 5.96 -5.60
CA ALA A 64 -6.08 7.14 -6.40
C ALA A 64 -6.70 6.99 -7.80
N GLU A 65 -6.75 8.10 -8.54
CA GLU A 65 -7.22 8.06 -9.92
C GLU A 65 -6.39 7.11 -10.77
N SER A 66 -5.12 6.97 -10.44
CA SER A 66 -4.22 6.06 -11.15
C SER A 66 -4.42 4.60 -10.77
N LYS A 67 -5.43 4.30 -9.95
CA LYS A 67 -5.79 2.93 -9.58
C LYS A 67 -4.72 2.25 -8.75
N THR A 68 -4.18 2.99 -7.80
CA THR A 68 -3.23 2.47 -6.82
C THR A 68 -3.63 3.00 -5.45
N LEU A 69 -2.93 2.53 -4.42
CA LEU A 69 -3.21 2.99 -3.06
C LEU A 69 -2.57 4.34 -2.82
N GLN A 70 -3.31 5.20 -2.13
CA GLN A 70 -2.81 6.50 -1.72
C GLN A 70 -3.24 6.78 -0.29
N TRP A 71 -2.52 7.70 0.34
CA TRP A 71 -2.85 8.20 1.68
C TRP A 71 -2.97 9.71 1.59
N PRO A 72 -4.20 10.24 1.42
CA PRO A 72 -4.37 11.68 1.27
C PRO A 72 -3.94 12.50 2.47
N THR A 73 -3.87 11.86 3.65
CA THR A 73 -3.43 12.55 4.85
C THR A 73 -1.92 12.70 4.94
N ILE A 74 -1.17 12.03 4.06
CA ILE A 74 0.28 12.18 4.00
C ILE A 74 0.60 12.95 2.74
N LEU A 75 1.03 14.20 2.91
CA LEU A 75 1.34 15.06 1.77
C LEU A 75 2.84 15.12 1.56
N LEU A 76 3.25 14.85 0.33
CA LEU A 76 4.64 14.94 -0.07
C LEU A 76 4.83 16.25 -0.80
N SER A 77 5.89 16.95 -0.45
CA SER A 77 6.20 18.25 -1.04
C SER A 77 7.36 18.09 -2.01
N HIS A 78 7.21 18.62 -3.20
CA HIS A 78 8.27 18.53 -4.19
C HIS A 78 8.25 19.78 -5.06
N VAL A 79 9.35 20.00 -5.79
CA VAL A 79 9.48 21.13 -6.68
C VAL A 79 9.13 20.72 -8.09
N ALA A 80 8.23 21.47 -8.70
CA ALA A 80 7.87 21.26 -10.10
C ALA A 80 8.27 22.50 -10.87
N PHE A 81 8.58 22.34 -12.16
CA PHE A 81 8.94 23.44 -13.03
C PHE A 81 7.86 23.61 -14.09
N ASN A 82 7.43 24.85 -14.30
CA ASN A 82 6.47 25.12 -15.35
C ASN A 82 7.22 25.30 -16.68
N GLU A 83 6.48 25.64 -17.72
CA GLU A 83 7.05 25.77 -19.07
C GLU A 83 8.10 26.87 -19.14
N SER A 84 7.98 27.89 -18.33
CA SER A 84 8.96 28.98 -18.34
C SER A 84 10.15 28.70 -17.45
N GLY A 85 10.19 27.52 -16.81
CA GLY A 85 11.31 27.15 -15.96
C GLY A 85 11.19 27.64 -14.53
N THR A 86 10.05 28.20 -14.16
CA THR A 86 9.85 28.70 -12.80
C THR A 86 9.60 27.53 -11.86
N ALA A 87 10.34 27.47 -10.77
CA ALA A 87 10.17 26.43 -9.75
C ALA A 87 8.95 26.76 -8.91
N THR A 88 8.14 25.74 -8.65
CA THR A 88 6.96 25.88 -7.81
C THR A 88 6.93 24.74 -6.82
N GLN A 89 6.62 25.06 -5.57
CA GLN A 89 6.43 24.03 -4.54
C GLN A 89 5.04 23.43 -4.68
N VAL A 90 4.96 22.12 -4.83
CA VAL A 90 3.67 21.44 -4.94
C VAL A 90 3.60 20.32 -3.93
N SER A 91 2.38 20.00 -3.52
CA SER A 91 2.13 18.91 -2.59
C SER A 91 1.22 17.91 -3.25
N SER A 92 1.46 16.63 -2.96
CA SER A 92 0.60 15.57 -3.47
C SER A 92 0.49 14.46 -2.44
N PRO A 93 -0.60 13.70 -2.46
CA PRO A 93 -0.75 12.58 -1.52
C PRO A 93 0.30 11.52 -1.76
N LEU A 94 0.66 10.82 -0.70
CA LEU A 94 1.54 9.66 -0.83
C LEU A 94 0.83 8.59 -1.65
N MET A 95 1.46 8.17 -2.74
CA MET A 95 0.96 7.09 -3.58
C MET A 95 2.06 6.07 -3.76
N LEU A 96 1.67 4.80 -3.83
CA LEU A 96 2.63 3.72 -4.05
C LEU A 96 2.48 3.18 -5.46
N ASP A 97 3.60 2.65 -5.98
CA ASP A 97 3.61 2.10 -7.32
C ASP A 97 2.76 0.84 -7.40
N PRO A 98 1.74 0.81 -8.28
CA PRO A 98 0.84 -0.36 -8.32
C PRO A 98 1.54 -1.65 -8.76
N ASP A 99 2.56 -1.55 -9.60
CA ASP A 99 3.27 -2.77 -10.02
C ASP A 99 4.03 -3.38 -8.84
N THR A 100 4.66 -2.53 -8.02
CA THR A 100 5.33 -2.99 -6.82
C THR A 100 4.33 -3.62 -5.85
N LEU A 101 3.16 -3.00 -5.71
CA LEU A 101 2.14 -3.51 -4.81
C LEU A 101 1.61 -4.86 -5.29
N TYR A 102 1.39 -5.00 -6.60
CA TYR A 102 0.87 -6.25 -7.13
C TYR A 102 1.86 -7.38 -6.87
N GLU A 103 3.13 -7.15 -7.15
CA GLU A 103 4.15 -8.17 -6.96
C GLU A 103 4.32 -8.55 -5.49
N ALA A 104 4.12 -7.59 -4.61
CA ALA A 104 4.28 -7.84 -3.18
C ALA A 104 3.05 -8.45 -2.53
N SER A 105 1.90 -8.40 -3.21
CA SER A 105 0.65 -8.90 -2.64
C SER A 105 0.58 -10.41 -2.76
N ARG A 106 -0.26 -11.02 -1.93
CA ARG A 106 -0.49 -12.46 -1.95
C ARG A 106 -1.95 -12.72 -2.22
N SER A 107 -2.24 -13.79 -2.96
CA SER A 107 -3.62 -14.14 -3.21
C SER A 107 -4.30 -14.47 -1.89
N ILE A 108 -5.61 -14.21 -1.81
CA ILE A 108 -6.30 -14.45 -0.57
C ILE A 108 -6.30 -15.94 -0.22
N GLU A 109 -6.32 -16.80 -1.22
CA GLU A 109 -6.26 -18.23 -0.99
C GLU A 109 -4.91 -18.64 -0.45
N GLU A 110 -3.86 -18.12 -1.06
CA GLU A 110 -2.50 -18.39 -0.61
C GLU A 110 -2.30 -17.89 0.82
N TYR A 111 -2.84 -16.73 1.11
CA TYR A 111 -2.69 -16.14 2.43
C TYR A 111 -3.40 -16.99 3.48
N ARG A 112 -4.54 -17.55 3.13
CA ARG A 112 -5.28 -18.40 4.05
C ARG A 112 -4.58 -19.72 4.31
N LEU A 113 -3.89 -20.23 3.30
CA LEU A 113 -3.25 -21.54 3.41
C LEU A 113 -1.95 -21.49 4.20
N VAL A 114 -1.36 -20.31 4.34
CA VAL A 114 -0.18 -20.21 5.17
C VAL A 114 -0.61 -20.42 6.61
N PRO A 115 -0.13 -21.48 7.26
CA PRO A 115 -0.49 -21.70 8.65
C PRO A 115 -0.10 -20.51 9.46
N VAL A 116 -0.99 -20.08 10.29
CA VAL A 116 -0.63 -19.04 11.22
C VAL A 116 0.34 -19.69 12.17
N ALA A 117 1.57 -19.35 12.00
CA ALA A 117 2.59 -19.95 12.79
C ALA A 117 2.18 -19.81 14.21
N GLY A 118 2.00 -20.83 14.75
CA GLY A 118 1.51 -20.76 16.00
C GLY A 118 0.09 -20.55 15.98
N GLU A 119 -0.53 -20.55 15.43
CA GLU A 119 -1.75 -20.35 15.72
C GLU A 119 -2.50 -21.26 15.48
N GLY A 120 -1.99 -21.41 15.20
CA GLY A 120 -2.28 -22.13 15.16
C GLY A 120 -2.65 -22.57 14.90
N LEU A 121 -2.29 -22.82 14.73
CA LEU A 121 -2.34 -23.31 14.62
C LEU A 121 -2.70 -23.59 15.03
N ALA A 122 -2.57 -23.30 15.26
CA ALA A 122 -2.74 -23.49 15.70
C ALA A 122 -3.45 -23.40 16.03
N LYS A 123 -3.62 -23.25 15.99
CA LYS A 123 -4.09 -23.30 16.38
C LYS A 123 -4.51 -23.64 16.40
N ALA A 124 -4.31 -23.63 16.22
CA ALA A 124 -4.49 -24.07 16.32
C ALA A 124 -4.81 -24.24 16.58
N ALA A 125 -4.76 -24.10 16.70
CA ALA A 125 -4.87 -24.34 17.12
C ALA A 125 -5.13 -24.53 17.33
#